data_d86c2d164245074bb5c205c37f3bcedb
#
_entry.id   d86c2d164245074bb5c205c37f3bcedb
#
_cell.length_a   1.000
_cell.length_b   1.000
_cell.length_c   1.000
_cell.angle_alpha   90.00
_cell.angle_beta   90.00
_cell.angle_gamma   90.00
#
_symmetry.space_group_name_H-M   'P 1'
#
loop_
_entity.id
_entity.type
_entity.pdbx_description
1 polymer ?
#
loop_
_entity_poly.entity_id
_entity_poly.type
_entity_poly.pdbx_seq_one_letter_code
_entity_poly.pdbx_strand_id
1 'polypeptide(L)'
;MCAAGAVDCLQADVSRCGGITEWLRAAAVAASYGLDVSGHCGPHLHAHVAAATPNLRHLEWFHDHVRIESMFFDGTLDPVGGAIRPDPDAPGNGLTLRTADAEPFRAR
;
A
#
# COMPACT_ATOMS: atom_id res chain seq x y z
N MET A 1 -0.36 21.17 0.76
CA MET A 1 1.02 20.73 1.06
C MET A 1 1.91 20.96 -0.16
N CYS A 2 1.64 20.39 -1.34
CA CYS A 2 2.48 20.54 -2.53
C CYS A 2 2.70 22.02 -2.92
N ALA A 3 1.62 22.81 -3.09
CA ALA A 3 1.73 24.26 -3.43
C ALA A 3 2.50 25.11 -2.41
N ALA A 4 2.63 24.65 -1.18
CA ALA A 4 3.37 25.34 -0.12
C ALA A 4 4.84 24.88 -0.02
N GLY A 5 5.29 23.95 -0.87
CA GLY A 5 6.64 23.36 -0.79
C GLY A 5 6.92 22.69 0.57
N ALA A 6 5.90 22.12 1.21
CA ALA A 6 6.00 21.63 2.58
C ALA A 6 6.42 20.15 2.66
N VAL A 7 6.61 19.48 1.52
CA VAL A 7 7.03 18.08 1.42
C VAL A 7 7.95 17.88 0.22
N ASP A 8 8.89 16.96 0.35
CA ASP A 8 9.80 16.53 -0.73
C ASP A 8 9.35 15.21 -1.37
N CYS A 9 8.47 14.49 -0.71
CA CYS A 9 7.76 13.31 -1.19
C CYS A 9 6.38 13.28 -0.52
N LEU A 10 5.32 13.14 -1.30
CA LEU A 10 3.96 13.07 -0.75
C LEU A 10 3.69 11.65 -0.24
N GLN A 11 3.61 11.46 1.06
CA GLN A 11 3.17 10.20 1.62
C GLN A 11 1.64 10.15 1.70
N ALA A 12 1.04 9.11 1.13
CA ALA A 12 -0.40 8.86 1.16
C ALA A 12 -0.68 7.43 1.63
N ASP A 13 -1.92 7.19 2.05
CA ASP A 13 -2.40 5.88 2.47
C ASP A 13 -3.70 5.57 1.74
N VAL A 14 -3.69 4.52 0.92
CA VAL A 14 -4.85 4.13 0.09
C VAL A 14 -6.10 3.82 0.91
N SER A 15 -5.93 3.33 2.14
CA SER A 15 -7.04 3.02 3.05
C SER A 15 -7.61 4.27 3.73
N ARG A 16 -6.90 5.40 3.72
CA ARG A 16 -7.26 6.64 4.43
C ARG A 16 -7.56 7.82 3.50
N CYS A 17 -6.97 7.83 2.32
CA CYS A 17 -7.17 8.92 1.36
C CYS A 17 -8.44 8.81 0.50
N GLY A 18 -9.25 7.76 0.70
CA GLY A 18 -10.48 7.53 -0.07
C GLY A 18 -10.35 6.44 -1.15
N GLY A 19 -9.37 5.53 -1.00
CA GLY A 19 -9.18 4.38 -1.88
C GLY A 19 -8.30 4.67 -3.10
N ILE A 20 -8.29 3.71 -4.02
CA ILE A 20 -7.43 3.72 -5.21
C ILE A 20 -7.65 4.96 -6.07
N THR A 21 -8.91 5.37 -6.26
CA THR A 21 -9.24 6.53 -7.10
C THR A 21 -8.62 7.81 -6.55
N GLU A 22 -8.76 8.05 -5.25
CA GLU A 22 -8.22 9.27 -4.64
C GLU A 22 -6.69 9.21 -4.49
N TRP A 23 -6.12 8.03 -4.29
CA TRP A 23 -4.68 7.83 -4.36
C TRP A 23 -4.11 8.29 -5.71
N LEU A 24 -4.69 7.81 -6.83
CA LEU A 24 -4.22 8.16 -8.18
C LEU A 24 -4.41 9.66 -8.47
N ARG A 25 -5.48 10.28 -7.96
CA ARG A 25 -5.67 11.74 -8.05
C ARG A 25 -4.60 12.49 -7.25
N ALA A 26 -4.31 12.06 -6.02
CA ALA A 26 -3.27 12.65 -5.20
C ALA A 26 -1.89 12.50 -5.87
N ALA A 27 -1.59 11.34 -6.45
CA ALA A 27 -0.36 11.10 -7.20
C ALA A 27 -0.23 12.02 -8.42
N ALA A 28 -1.30 12.22 -9.18
CA ALA A 28 -1.31 13.13 -10.33
C ALA A 28 -1.09 14.60 -9.89
N VAL A 29 -1.69 15.01 -8.78
CA VAL A 29 -1.44 16.35 -8.20
C VAL A 29 0.02 16.48 -7.77
N ALA A 30 0.58 15.50 -7.05
CA ALA A 30 1.99 15.50 -6.65
C ALA A 30 2.91 15.60 -7.87
N ALA A 31 2.65 14.82 -8.92
CA ALA A 31 3.41 14.85 -10.15
C ALA A 31 3.40 16.23 -10.83
N SER A 32 2.28 16.98 -10.77
CA SER A 32 2.20 18.34 -11.32
C SER A 32 3.10 19.35 -10.60
N TYR A 33 3.56 19.02 -9.38
CA TYR A 33 4.55 19.79 -8.63
C TYR A 33 5.96 19.17 -8.68
N GLY A 34 6.17 18.16 -9.52
CA GLY A 34 7.45 17.45 -9.62
C GLY A 34 7.79 16.60 -8.41
N LEU A 35 6.78 16.18 -7.65
CA LEU A 35 6.95 15.38 -6.44
C LEU A 35 6.65 13.91 -6.69
N ASP A 36 7.44 13.05 -6.02
CA ASP A 36 7.16 11.63 -5.91
C ASP A 36 6.09 11.35 -4.84
N VAL A 37 5.54 10.13 -4.89
CA VAL A 37 4.58 9.61 -3.90
C VAL A 37 5.16 8.40 -3.19
N SER A 38 4.90 8.26 -1.89
CA SER A 38 5.17 7.05 -1.13
C SER A 38 3.91 6.51 -0.46
N GLY A 39 3.86 5.18 -0.27
CA GLY A 39 2.75 4.52 0.44
C GLY A 39 3.04 4.40 1.92
N HIS A 40 2.09 4.86 2.74
CA HIS A 40 2.14 4.76 4.20
C HIS A 40 1.62 3.40 4.66
N CYS A 41 2.43 2.64 5.41
CA CYS A 41 2.05 1.35 6.00
C CYS A 41 1.41 0.37 4.99
N GLY A 42 0.77 -0.70 5.46
CA GLY A 42 -0.06 -1.64 4.69
C GLY A 42 0.47 -2.01 3.29
N PRO A 43 1.70 -2.51 3.14
CA PRO A 43 2.34 -2.65 1.84
C PRO A 43 1.56 -3.57 0.88
N HIS A 44 0.89 -4.60 1.40
CA HIS A 44 0.09 -5.51 0.58
C HIS A 44 -1.16 -4.82 0.00
N LEU A 45 -1.79 -3.91 0.76
CA LEU A 45 -2.92 -3.12 0.27
C LEU A 45 -2.50 -2.10 -0.79
N HIS A 46 -1.28 -1.57 -0.67
CA HIS A 46 -0.74 -0.58 -1.60
C HIS A 46 -0.13 -1.20 -2.88
N ALA A 47 0.28 -2.48 -2.87
CA ALA A 47 1.10 -3.08 -3.91
C ALA A 47 0.57 -2.86 -5.34
N HIS A 48 -0.73 -3.07 -5.55
CA HIS A 48 -1.34 -2.92 -6.89
C HIS A 48 -1.44 -1.46 -7.34
N VAL A 49 -1.92 -0.57 -6.47
CA VAL A 49 -2.05 0.85 -6.83
C VAL A 49 -0.68 1.50 -6.98
N ALA A 50 0.29 1.08 -6.18
CA ALA A 50 1.67 1.53 -6.28
C ALA A 50 2.30 1.12 -7.62
N ALA A 51 2.09 -0.13 -8.05
CA ALA A 51 2.57 -0.59 -9.36
C ALA A 51 1.95 0.19 -10.53
N ALA A 52 0.77 0.80 -10.35
CA ALA A 52 0.10 1.64 -11.34
C ALA A 52 0.43 3.14 -11.21
N THR A 53 1.29 3.55 -10.26
CA THR A 53 1.59 4.95 -9.97
C THR A 53 2.92 5.37 -10.61
N PRO A 54 2.93 6.20 -11.68
CA PRO A 54 4.14 6.53 -12.42
C PRO A 54 5.23 7.25 -11.61
N ASN A 55 4.83 8.08 -10.64
CA ASN A 55 5.71 8.83 -9.75
C ASN A 55 5.84 8.17 -8.37
N LEU A 56 5.67 6.84 -8.28
CA LEU A 56 5.95 6.12 -7.06
C LEU A 56 7.44 6.14 -6.73
N ARG A 57 7.78 6.48 -5.50
CA ARG A 57 9.14 6.40 -4.97
C ARG A 57 9.38 5.10 -4.20
N HIS A 58 8.53 4.79 -3.21
CA HIS A 58 8.61 3.57 -2.41
C HIS A 58 7.30 3.30 -1.67
N LEU A 59 7.18 2.08 -1.14
CA LEU A 59 6.22 1.70 -0.11
C LEU A 59 6.95 1.57 1.21
N GLU A 60 6.31 1.98 2.29
CA GLU A 60 6.78 1.74 3.64
C GLU A 60 6.55 0.27 4.01
N TRP A 61 7.65 -0.47 4.24
CA TRP A 61 7.59 -1.86 4.70
C TRP A 61 7.42 -1.89 6.21
N PHE A 62 6.20 -1.65 6.68
CA PHE A 62 5.89 -1.46 8.08
C PHE A 62 5.78 -2.80 8.81
N HIS A 63 6.72 -3.06 9.71
CA HIS A 63 6.91 -4.35 10.37
C HIS A 63 5.64 -4.90 11.04
N ASP A 64 4.91 -4.07 11.80
CA ASP A 64 3.73 -4.53 12.53
C ASP A 64 2.59 -4.93 11.60
N HIS A 65 2.37 -4.19 10.51
CA HIS A 65 1.37 -4.55 9.51
C HIS A 65 1.74 -5.84 8.79
N VAL A 66 2.98 -5.94 8.32
CA VAL A 66 3.48 -7.15 7.64
C VAL A 66 3.35 -8.38 8.54
N ARG A 67 3.72 -8.25 9.83
CA ARG A 67 3.61 -9.32 10.80
C ARG A 67 2.15 -9.77 11.00
N ILE A 68 1.22 -8.82 11.17
CA ILE A 68 -0.20 -9.12 11.36
C ILE A 68 -0.81 -9.72 10.09
N GLU A 69 -0.51 -9.14 8.93
CA GLU A 69 -0.99 -9.64 7.65
C GLU A 69 -0.52 -11.07 7.40
N SER A 70 0.75 -11.37 7.67
CA SER A 70 1.30 -12.73 7.55
C SER A 70 0.69 -13.76 8.52
N MET A 71 0.15 -13.30 9.66
CA MET A 71 -0.55 -14.19 10.60
C MET A 71 -1.94 -14.58 10.11
N PHE A 72 -2.62 -13.69 9.38
CA PHE A 72 -4.06 -13.85 9.11
C PHE A 72 -4.42 -14.00 7.64
N PHE A 73 -3.49 -13.76 6.72
CA PHE A 73 -3.78 -13.84 5.29
C PHE A 73 -2.81 -14.77 4.56
N ASP A 74 -3.36 -15.51 3.60
CA ASP A 74 -2.60 -16.09 2.50
C ASP A 74 -2.41 -15.04 1.40
N GLY A 75 -1.34 -15.19 0.60
CA GLY A 75 -1.03 -14.28 -0.50
C GLY A 75 -0.22 -13.04 -0.10
N THR A 76 0.33 -13.01 1.12
CA THR A 76 1.27 -11.95 1.52
C THR A 76 2.54 -11.99 0.67
N LEU A 77 3.07 -10.80 0.37
CA LEU A 77 4.24 -10.63 -0.50
C LEU A 77 5.51 -10.57 0.34
N ASP A 78 6.58 -11.18 -0.17
CA ASP A 78 7.92 -11.08 0.41
C ASP A 78 8.82 -10.22 -0.49
N PRO A 79 9.59 -9.27 0.08
CA PRO A 79 10.50 -8.45 -0.68
C PRO A 79 11.67 -9.27 -1.25
N VAL A 80 11.91 -9.11 -2.54
CA VAL A 80 13.09 -9.68 -3.22
C VAL A 80 13.89 -8.53 -3.82
N GLY A 81 15.16 -8.40 -3.41
CA GLY A 81 16.00 -7.29 -3.89
C GLY A 81 15.47 -5.90 -3.54
N GLY A 82 14.75 -5.76 -2.42
CA GLY A 82 14.17 -4.48 -1.99
C GLY A 82 12.86 -4.10 -2.70
N ALA A 83 12.26 -5.02 -3.46
CA ALA A 83 11.00 -4.78 -4.17
C ALA A 83 9.99 -5.89 -3.88
N ILE A 84 8.69 -5.54 -3.92
CA ILE A 84 7.59 -6.48 -3.94
C ILE A 84 6.92 -6.47 -5.30
N ARG A 85 6.36 -7.60 -5.70
CA ARG A 85 5.62 -7.75 -6.96
C ARG A 85 4.25 -8.34 -6.65
N PRO A 86 3.15 -7.60 -6.88
CA PRO A 86 1.81 -8.17 -6.76
C PRO A 86 1.62 -9.28 -7.81
N ASP A 87 0.87 -10.32 -7.45
CA ASP A 87 0.49 -11.39 -8.36
C ASP A 87 -0.61 -10.89 -9.31
N PRO A 88 -0.37 -10.79 -10.62
CA PRO A 88 -1.35 -10.30 -11.57
C PRO A 88 -2.53 -11.24 -11.79
N ASP A 89 -2.37 -12.52 -11.44
CA ASP A 89 -3.38 -13.58 -11.64
C ASP A 89 -4.25 -13.79 -10.40
N ALA A 90 -3.85 -13.22 -9.25
CA ALA A 90 -4.64 -13.32 -8.02
C ALA A 90 -5.85 -12.37 -8.05
N PRO A 91 -7.03 -12.81 -7.61
CA PRO A 91 -8.22 -11.96 -7.57
C PRO A 91 -8.09 -10.88 -6.48
N GLY A 92 -8.69 -9.71 -6.74
CA GLY A 92 -8.74 -8.60 -5.79
C GLY A 92 -7.34 -8.04 -5.48
N ASN A 93 -7.00 -7.95 -4.20
CA ASN A 93 -5.68 -7.54 -3.73
C ASN A 93 -4.71 -8.73 -3.49
N GLY A 94 -5.11 -9.94 -3.89
CA GLY A 94 -4.32 -11.15 -3.72
C GLY A 94 -4.34 -11.75 -2.32
N LEU A 95 -5.01 -11.12 -1.34
CA LEU A 95 -5.07 -11.60 0.04
C LEU A 95 -6.33 -12.42 0.31
N THR A 96 -6.18 -13.56 0.97
CA THR A 96 -7.29 -14.39 1.44
C THR A 96 -7.22 -14.56 2.95
N LEU A 97 -8.29 -14.18 3.67
CA LEU A 97 -8.33 -14.29 5.13
C LEU A 97 -8.33 -15.75 5.57
N ARG A 98 -7.39 -16.13 6.42
CA ARG A 98 -7.36 -17.40 7.14
C ARG A 98 -8.25 -17.32 8.37
N THR A 99 -9.53 -17.63 8.17
CA THR A 99 -10.57 -17.46 9.19
C THR A 99 -10.27 -18.23 10.48
N ALA A 100 -9.70 -19.44 10.37
CA ALA A 100 -9.35 -20.25 11.54
C ALA A 100 -8.29 -19.58 12.43
N ASP A 101 -7.30 -18.93 11.82
CA ASP A 101 -6.23 -18.23 12.52
C ASP A 101 -6.72 -16.90 13.13
N ALA A 102 -7.73 -16.27 12.51
CA ALA A 102 -8.30 -15.02 12.96
C ALA A 102 -9.35 -15.21 14.09
N GLU A 103 -10.00 -16.38 14.19
CA GLU A 103 -11.10 -16.64 15.12
C GLU A 103 -10.75 -16.38 16.61
N PRO A 104 -9.56 -16.74 17.12
CA PRO A 104 -9.18 -16.45 18.52
C PRO A 104 -9.15 -14.95 18.86
N PHE A 105 -9.07 -14.09 17.86
CA PHE A 105 -8.97 -12.63 18.00
C PHE A 105 -10.27 -11.90 17.68
N ARG A 106 -11.36 -12.65 17.47
CA ARG A 106 -12.69 -12.06 17.21
C ARG A 106 -13.12 -11.21 18.40
N ALA A 107 -13.39 -9.94 18.17
CA ALA A 107 -14.02 -9.07 19.15
C ALA A 107 -15.47 -9.57 19.44
N ARG A 108 -15.87 -9.55 20.70
CA ARG A 108 -17.23 -9.90 21.16
C ARG A 108 -18.12 -8.67 21.11
#